data_d428204ca67aeb3f90f5f57b14ee8911
#
_entry.id   d428204ca67aeb3f90f5f57b14ee8911
#
_cell.length_a   1.000
_cell.length_b   1.000
_cell.length_c   1.000
_cell.angle_alpha   90.00
_cell.angle_beta   90.00
_cell.angle_gamma   90.00
#
_symmetry.space_group_name_H-M   'P 1'
#
loop_
_entity.id
_entity.type
_entity.pdbx_description
1 polymer ?
#
loop_
_entity_poly.entity_id
_entity_poly.type
_entity_poly.pdbx_seq_one_letter_code
_entity_poly.pdbx_strand_id
1 'polypeptide(L)'
;GQFYFANQQKSGNGSPFHLPKARAVCASNPNDECCFSCGQASPKDANGNDLCAADPSCTSAGGATVYLDDLSDNINVRCFHQKERFGIDFLYPTERYVNAFTQTTITDSAGNVVPNPIFSDLDPSDANTTVRDPSMVLFAGIVGVPWQDIAKNPADLKQGFKNATELAQPNANGIDTW
;
A
#
# COMPACT_ATOMS: atom_id res chain seq x y z
N GLY A 1 6.03 -10.71 5.59
CA GLY A 1 5.38 -11.34 6.68
C GLY A 1 6.04 -11.17 8.04
N GLN A 2 7.26 -11.64 8.26
CA GLN A 2 7.87 -11.61 9.60
C GLN A 2 8.13 -10.20 10.14
N PHE A 3 8.46 -9.26 9.28
CA PHE A 3 8.70 -7.87 9.66
C PHE A 3 7.45 -7.19 10.23
N TYR A 4 6.30 -7.64 9.80
CA TYR A 4 5.02 -7.06 10.14
C TYR A 4 4.64 -7.25 11.61
N PHE A 5 5.04 -8.39 12.17
CA PHE A 5 4.75 -8.76 13.55
C PHE A 5 5.94 -8.54 14.51
N ALA A 6 7.07 -8.08 13.99
CA ALA A 6 8.29 -7.89 14.81
C ALA A 6 8.10 -6.90 15.96
N ASN A 7 7.15 -5.97 15.87
CA ASN A 7 6.83 -5.04 16.95
C ASN A 7 6.11 -5.68 18.14
N GLN A 8 5.67 -6.93 18.03
CA GLN A 8 5.19 -7.66 19.19
C GLN A 8 6.33 -8.08 20.12
N GLN A 9 7.55 -8.12 19.58
CA GLN A 9 8.73 -8.34 20.39
C GLN A 9 9.09 -7.05 21.12
N LYS A 10 9.22 -7.12 22.42
CA LYS A 10 9.75 -6.03 23.22
C LYS A 10 11.27 -5.99 23.06
N SER A 11 11.82 -4.78 22.95
CA SER A 11 13.26 -4.59 23.08
C SER A 11 13.74 -5.10 24.45
N GLY A 12 15.04 -5.29 24.60
CA GLY A 12 15.62 -5.81 25.85
C GLY A 12 15.29 -5.00 27.10
N ASN A 13 14.84 -3.75 26.96
CA ASN A 13 14.35 -2.90 28.05
C ASN A 13 12.82 -2.98 28.26
N GLY A 14 12.14 -3.87 27.54
CA GLY A 14 10.70 -4.05 27.63
C GLY A 14 9.84 -3.09 26.79
N SER A 15 10.45 -2.16 26.05
CA SER A 15 9.73 -1.27 25.14
C SER A 15 9.28 -1.99 23.88
N PRO A 16 8.12 -1.64 23.29
CA PRO A 16 7.72 -2.16 22.00
C PRO A 16 8.75 -1.82 20.92
N PHE A 17 8.91 -2.71 19.95
CA PHE A 17 9.72 -2.43 18.77
C PHE A 17 8.88 -1.62 17.77
N HIS A 18 9.34 -0.43 17.42
CA HIS A 18 8.69 0.44 16.47
C HIS A 18 9.44 0.51 15.16
N LEU A 19 8.72 0.86 14.08
CA LEU A 19 9.30 1.09 12.77
C LEU A 19 9.77 2.54 12.63
N PRO A 20 10.82 2.78 11.82
CA PRO A 20 11.15 4.14 11.39
C PRO A 20 9.96 4.77 10.68
N LYS A 21 9.76 6.07 10.88
CA LYS A 21 8.71 6.79 10.17
C LYS A 21 9.01 6.92 8.66
N ALA A 22 8.00 7.27 7.89
CA ALA A 22 8.15 7.66 6.51
C ALA A 22 8.81 9.04 6.37
N ARG A 23 9.40 9.32 5.23
CA ARG A 23 9.81 10.66 4.81
C ARG A 23 8.59 11.58 4.68
N ALA A 24 8.81 12.90 4.84
CA ALA A 24 7.73 13.89 4.83
C ALA A 24 6.90 13.87 3.54
N VAL A 25 7.51 13.60 2.40
CA VAL A 25 6.83 13.54 1.10
C VAL A 25 5.74 12.46 1.06
N CYS A 26 5.90 11.36 1.80
CA CYS A 26 4.93 10.28 1.82
C CYS A 26 3.54 10.70 2.32
N ALA A 27 3.49 11.69 3.20
CA ALA A 27 2.22 12.19 3.74
C ALA A 27 1.36 12.92 2.70
N SER A 28 1.98 13.50 1.67
CA SER A 28 1.28 14.21 0.61
C SER A 28 1.21 13.44 -0.71
N ASN A 29 2.20 12.59 -0.97
CA ASN A 29 2.26 11.76 -2.17
C ASN A 29 2.93 10.41 -1.85
N PRO A 30 2.17 9.39 -1.44
CA PRO A 30 2.72 8.07 -1.13
C PRO A 30 3.32 7.35 -2.36
N ASN A 31 2.98 7.78 -3.59
CA ASN A 31 3.52 7.23 -4.83
C ASN A 31 4.77 7.98 -5.35
N ASP A 32 5.26 8.97 -4.61
CA ASP A 32 6.49 9.67 -4.96
C ASP A 32 7.70 8.72 -4.90
N GLU A 33 8.61 8.82 -5.85
CA GLU A 33 9.84 7.98 -5.87
C GLU A 33 10.73 8.21 -4.63
N CYS A 34 10.60 9.36 -3.99
CA CYS A 34 11.28 9.70 -2.75
C CYS A 34 10.47 9.33 -1.50
N CYS A 35 9.30 8.69 -1.65
CA CYS A 35 8.55 8.15 -0.54
C CYS A 35 9.06 6.77 -0.15
N PHE A 36 9.90 6.73 0.88
CA PHE A 36 10.43 5.52 1.51
C PHE A 36 10.66 5.75 3.00
N SER A 37 11.00 4.68 3.73
CA SER A 37 11.24 4.75 5.17
C SER A 37 12.49 5.56 5.50
N CYS A 38 12.44 6.36 6.56
CA CYS A 38 13.62 7.06 7.09
C CYS A 38 14.76 6.11 7.50
N GLY A 39 14.48 4.81 7.67
CA GLY A 39 15.49 3.78 7.92
C GLY A 39 16.12 3.18 6.67
N GLN A 40 15.68 3.59 5.47
CA GLN A 40 16.22 3.12 4.19
C GLN A 40 17.17 4.16 3.58
N ALA A 41 18.14 3.66 2.81
CA ALA A 41 18.99 4.52 2.00
C ALA A 41 18.18 5.11 0.83
N SER A 42 18.58 6.32 0.39
CA SER A 42 18.04 6.91 -0.83
C SER A 42 18.30 6.01 -2.04
N PRO A 43 17.34 5.88 -2.97
CA PRO A 43 17.64 5.36 -4.30
C PRO A 43 18.78 6.10 -4.95
N LYS A 44 19.54 5.44 -5.80
CA LYS A 44 20.69 6.01 -6.49
C LYS A 44 20.38 6.20 -7.97
N ASP A 45 20.91 7.28 -8.55
CA ASP A 45 20.92 7.48 -9.98
C ASP A 45 21.97 6.58 -10.67
N ALA A 46 22.03 6.62 -12.00
CA ALA A 46 23.01 5.86 -12.78
C ALA A 46 24.47 6.21 -12.45
N ASN A 47 24.72 7.34 -11.83
CA ASN A 47 26.05 7.82 -11.44
C ASN A 47 26.37 7.50 -9.96
N GLY A 48 25.43 6.87 -9.24
CA GLY A 48 25.59 6.53 -7.83
C GLY A 48 25.24 7.65 -6.84
N ASN A 49 24.69 8.77 -7.31
CA ASN A 49 24.25 9.87 -6.44
C ASN A 49 22.86 9.57 -5.87
N ASP A 50 22.57 10.16 -4.70
CA ASP A 50 21.23 10.08 -4.12
C ASP A 50 20.20 10.79 -5.02
N LEU A 51 19.15 10.08 -5.43
CA LEU A 51 18.04 10.65 -6.20
C LEU A 51 17.22 11.63 -5.35
N CYS A 52 17.16 11.40 -4.05
CA CYS A 52 16.30 12.14 -3.14
C CYS A 52 17.13 12.97 -2.18
N ALA A 53 16.81 14.25 -2.08
CA ALA A 53 17.44 15.15 -1.10
C ALA A 53 17.26 14.62 0.33
N ALA A 54 18.17 14.97 1.23
CA ALA A 54 18.03 14.62 2.64
C ALA A 54 16.72 15.18 3.21
N ASP A 55 16.01 14.37 4.01
CA ASP A 55 14.80 14.79 4.70
C ASP A 55 15.12 15.06 6.17
N PRO A 56 15.11 16.34 6.60
CA PRO A 56 15.40 16.69 7.99
C PRO A 56 14.46 16.03 9.01
N SER A 57 13.24 15.69 8.60
CA SER A 57 12.26 15.04 9.47
C SER A 57 12.63 13.60 9.82
N CYS A 58 13.54 12.99 9.07
CA CYS A 58 14.04 11.62 9.31
C CYS A 58 15.09 11.53 10.42
N THR A 59 15.63 12.67 10.85
CA THR A 59 16.76 12.69 11.79
C THR A 59 16.37 13.45 13.04
N SER A 60 16.56 12.85 14.21
CA SER A 60 16.39 13.51 15.50
C SER A 60 17.49 14.57 15.75
N ALA A 61 17.30 15.41 16.75
CA ALA A 61 18.31 16.40 17.17
C ALA A 61 19.67 15.76 17.54
N GLY A 62 19.67 14.47 17.90
CA GLY A 62 20.90 13.70 18.19
C GLY A 62 21.48 12.96 16.97
N GLY A 63 20.96 13.18 15.75
CA GLY A 63 21.47 12.56 14.52
C GLY A 63 20.98 11.13 14.27
N ALA A 64 20.12 10.58 15.13
CA ALA A 64 19.58 9.23 14.98
C ALA A 64 18.31 9.22 14.12
N THR A 65 18.05 8.10 13.43
CA THR A 65 16.81 7.86 12.71
C THR A 65 15.60 8.02 13.63
N VAL A 66 14.57 8.72 13.15
CA VAL A 66 13.32 8.91 13.89
C VAL A 66 12.42 7.68 13.73
N TYR A 67 12.04 7.10 14.86
CA TYR A 67 11.06 6.01 14.94
C TYR A 67 9.69 6.55 15.36
N LEU A 68 8.64 5.86 14.96
CA LEU A 68 7.30 6.14 15.45
C LEU A 68 7.19 5.71 16.92
N ASP A 69 6.24 6.29 17.63
CA ASP A 69 5.94 5.99 19.04
C ASP A 69 4.78 4.98 19.19
N ASP A 70 4.43 4.63 20.43
CA ASP A 70 3.35 3.70 20.76
C ASP A 70 1.99 4.14 20.17
N LEU A 71 1.76 5.42 20.05
CA LEU A 71 0.51 5.96 19.53
C LEU A 71 0.47 5.90 18.00
N SER A 72 1.57 6.27 17.36
CA SER A 72 1.68 6.36 15.91
C SER A 72 1.97 5.00 15.24
N ASP A 73 2.54 4.04 15.97
CA ASP A 73 2.82 2.69 15.49
C ASP A 73 2.08 1.63 16.31
N ASN A 74 0.78 1.81 16.48
CA ASN A 74 -0.05 0.81 17.12
C ASN A 74 -0.20 -0.41 16.22
N ILE A 75 0.02 -1.60 16.78
CA ILE A 75 -0.01 -2.87 16.05
C ILE A 75 -1.35 -3.12 15.33
N ASN A 76 -2.45 -2.69 15.93
CA ASN A 76 -3.78 -2.94 15.37
C ASN A 76 -4.08 -2.09 14.12
N VAL A 77 -3.29 -1.05 13.87
CA VAL A 77 -3.45 -0.16 12.72
C VAL A 77 -2.23 -0.16 11.80
N ARG A 78 -1.39 -1.18 11.89
CA ARG A 78 -0.18 -1.28 11.05
C ARG A 78 -0.45 -1.35 9.57
N CYS A 79 -1.55 -1.95 9.14
CA CYS A 79 -1.96 -1.99 7.74
C CYS A 79 -2.53 -0.68 7.23
N PHE A 80 -2.91 0.23 8.14
CA PHE A 80 -3.56 1.47 7.78
C PHE A 80 -2.53 2.49 7.29
N HIS A 81 -2.74 3.06 6.11
CA HIS A 81 -1.88 4.08 5.49
C HIS A 81 -0.38 3.78 5.63
N GLN A 82 -0.01 2.53 5.37
CA GLN A 82 1.34 2.02 5.64
C GLN A 82 2.42 2.78 4.87
N LYS A 83 2.17 3.13 3.61
CA LYS A 83 3.11 3.88 2.78
C LYS A 83 3.33 5.29 3.30
N GLU A 84 2.26 5.98 3.68
CA GLU A 84 2.31 7.33 4.25
C GLU A 84 3.03 7.36 5.61
N ARG A 85 2.81 6.34 6.42
CA ARG A 85 3.32 6.28 7.81
C ARG A 85 4.72 5.70 7.92
N PHE A 86 5.03 4.68 7.13
CA PHE A 86 6.29 3.93 7.22
C PHE A 86 7.16 4.08 5.97
N GLY A 87 6.62 4.61 4.86
CA GLY A 87 7.29 4.67 3.56
C GLY A 87 7.47 3.31 2.89
N ILE A 88 6.75 2.28 3.37
CA ILE A 88 6.88 0.89 2.92
C ILE A 88 5.49 0.31 2.73
N ASP A 89 5.26 -0.34 1.60
CA ASP A 89 4.11 -1.20 1.38
C ASP A 89 4.42 -2.59 1.91
N PHE A 90 3.80 -2.98 3.01
CA PHE A 90 3.95 -4.33 3.57
C PHE A 90 3.04 -5.35 2.86
N LEU A 91 2.04 -4.86 2.15
CA LEU A 91 1.12 -5.62 1.33
C LEU A 91 1.34 -5.25 -0.13
N TYR A 92 0.98 -6.14 -1.03
CA TYR A 92 0.97 -5.81 -2.45
C TYR A 92 -0.06 -4.71 -2.73
N PRO A 93 0.26 -3.73 -3.60
CA PRO A 93 -0.68 -2.70 -4.01
C PRO A 93 -1.98 -3.29 -4.54
N THR A 94 -3.10 -2.66 -4.24
CA THR A 94 -4.44 -3.11 -4.71
C THR A 94 -4.50 -3.19 -6.22
N GLU A 95 -3.85 -2.25 -6.93
CA GLU A 95 -3.74 -2.22 -8.40
C GLU A 95 -3.19 -3.52 -8.99
N ARG A 96 -2.29 -4.20 -8.30
CA ARG A 96 -1.79 -5.51 -8.75
C ARG A 96 -2.93 -6.51 -8.91
N TYR A 97 -3.87 -6.52 -7.99
CA TYR A 97 -5.02 -7.42 -8.03
C TYR A 97 -6.06 -6.95 -9.04
N VAL A 98 -6.33 -5.64 -9.10
CA VAL A 98 -7.22 -5.06 -10.11
C VAL A 98 -6.70 -5.40 -11.50
N ASN A 99 -5.42 -5.14 -11.78
CA ASN A 99 -4.81 -5.45 -13.06
C ASN A 99 -4.85 -6.94 -13.39
N ALA A 100 -4.62 -7.81 -12.39
CA ALA A 100 -4.70 -9.25 -12.59
C ALA A 100 -6.11 -9.73 -13.01
N PHE A 101 -7.17 -9.04 -12.59
CA PHE A 101 -8.55 -9.42 -12.89
C PHE A 101 -9.18 -8.62 -14.04
N THR A 102 -8.51 -7.61 -14.58
CA THR A 102 -9.06 -6.73 -15.63
C THR A 102 -8.21 -6.65 -16.88
N GLN A 103 -6.92 -6.96 -16.81
CA GLN A 103 -5.99 -6.80 -17.93
C GLN A 103 -5.71 -8.16 -18.60
N THR A 104 -5.73 -8.16 -19.93
CA THR A 104 -5.39 -9.36 -20.75
C THR A 104 -3.90 -9.66 -20.79
N THR A 105 -3.06 -8.73 -20.34
CA THR A 105 -1.60 -8.91 -20.19
C THR A 105 -1.16 -8.49 -18.80
N ILE A 106 -0.09 -9.10 -18.31
CA ILE A 106 0.54 -8.77 -17.03
C ILE A 106 2.06 -8.66 -17.20
N THR A 107 2.72 -8.01 -16.25
CA THR A 107 4.18 -7.96 -16.20
C THR A 107 4.68 -9.08 -15.28
N ASP A 108 5.56 -9.94 -15.80
CA ASP A 108 6.18 -11.01 -15.02
C ASP A 108 7.27 -10.49 -14.06
N SER A 109 7.86 -11.40 -13.29
CA SER A 109 8.93 -11.05 -12.33
C SER A 109 10.23 -10.59 -12.98
N ALA A 110 10.41 -10.83 -14.29
CA ALA A 110 11.56 -10.39 -15.06
C ALA A 110 11.31 -9.04 -15.78
N GLY A 111 10.10 -8.47 -15.61
CA GLY A 111 9.71 -7.22 -16.25
C GLY A 111 9.14 -7.36 -17.66
N ASN A 112 8.92 -8.59 -18.17
CA ASN A 112 8.34 -8.79 -19.49
C ASN A 112 6.82 -8.72 -19.45
N VAL A 113 6.24 -8.15 -20.50
CA VAL A 113 4.77 -8.17 -20.69
C VAL A 113 4.40 -9.53 -21.30
N VAL A 114 3.58 -10.28 -20.58
CA VAL A 114 3.13 -11.63 -20.97
C VAL A 114 1.60 -11.72 -20.95
N PRO A 115 0.99 -12.66 -21.71
CA PRO A 115 -0.44 -12.90 -21.60
C PRO A 115 -0.85 -13.25 -20.16
N ASN A 116 -1.95 -12.69 -19.70
CA ASN A 116 -2.49 -13.02 -18.39
C ASN A 116 -3.15 -14.40 -18.42
N PRO A 117 -2.70 -15.38 -17.62
CA PRO A 117 -3.23 -16.74 -17.62
C PRO A 117 -4.75 -16.81 -17.36
N ILE A 118 -5.35 -15.82 -16.68
CA ILE A 118 -6.80 -15.78 -16.45
C ILE A 118 -7.57 -15.57 -17.76
N PHE A 119 -6.99 -14.88 -18.73
CA PHE A 119 -7.61 -14.46 -19.98
C PHE A 119 -6.91 -15.04 -21.23
N SER A 120 -5.98 -15.95 -21.06
CA SER A 120 -5.31 -16.61 -22.16
C SER A 120 -5.81 -18.05 -22.33
N ASP A 121 -5.64 -18.56 -23.53
CA ASP A 121 -5.80 -20.00 -23.80
C ASP A 121 -4.68 -20.75 -23.07
N LEU A 122 -5.05 -21.62 -22.15
CA LEU A 122 -4.11 -22.40 -21.34
C LEU A 122 -3.65 -23.69 -22.04
N ASP A 123 -4.37 -24.10 -23.09
CA ASP A 123 -4.01 -25.27 -23.91
C ASP A 123 -4.09 -24.92 -25.41
N PRO A 124 -3.09 -24.23 -25.95
CA PRO A 124 -3.09 -23.83 -27.35
C PRO A 124 -2.98 -25.02 -28.33
N SER A 125 -2.89 -26.26 -27.83
CA SER A 125 -2.83 -27.47 -28.65
C SER A 125 -4.23 -28.03 -28.97
N ASP A 126 -5.27 -27.60 -28.29
CA ASP A 126 -6.62 -28.01 -28.55
C ASP A 126 -7.29 -27.14 -29.65
N ALA A 127 -8.48 -27.53 -30.08
CA ALA A 127 -9.21 -26.80 -31.11
C ALA A 127 -10.03 -25.61 -30.55
N ASN A 128 -10.00 -25.41 -29.24
CA ASN A 128 -10.76 -24.36 -28.56
C ASN A 128 -9.86 -23.15 -28.27
N THR A 129 -9.99 -22.12 -29.10
CA THR A 129 -9.24 -20.85 -28.95
C THR A 129 -10.01 -19.81 -28.16
N THR A 130 -11.11 -20.18 -27.49
CA THR A 130 -11.94 -19.24 -26.73
C THR A 130 -11.24 -18.84 -25.44
N VAL A 131 -11.02 -17.55 -25.26
CA VAL A 131 -10.48 -16.98 -24.03
C VAL A 131 -11.60 -16.32 -23.23
N ARG A 132 -11.38 -16.21 -21.92
CA ARG A 132 -12.32 -15.52 -21.04
C ARG A 132 -12.20 -14.00 -21.23
N ASP A 133 -13.35 -13.34 -21.39
CA ASP A 133 -13.40 -11.88 -21.36
C ASP A 133 -13.29 -11.37 -19.91
N PRO A 134 -12.59 -10.26 -19.64
CA PRO A 134 -12.50 -9.67 -18.30
C PRO A 134 -13.85 -9.42 -17.62
N SER A 135 -14.90 -9.09 -18.40
CA SER A 135 -16.26 -8.89 -17.87
C SER A 135 -16.91 -10.16 -17.32
N MET A 136 -16.33 -11.34 -17.61
CA MET A 136 -16.80 -12.63 -17.08
C MET A 136 -16.17 -12.97 -15.71
N VAL A 137 -15.28 -12.16 -15.19
CA VAL A 137 -14.65 -12.34 -13.87
C VAL A 137 -15.45 -11.58 -12.83
N LEU A 138 -16.01 -12.31 -11.86
CA LEU A 138 -16.66 -11.74 -10.69
C LEU A 138 -15.76 -11.94 -9.47
N PHE A 139 -15.37 -10.83 -8.85
CA PHE A 139 -14.71 -10.85 -7.54
C PHE A 139 -15.73 -10.49 -6.44
N ALA A 140 -15.89 -11.36 -5.45
CA ALA A 140 -16.76 -11.12 -4.30
C ALA A 140 -15.97 -11.36 -3.01
N GLY A 141 -15.94 -10.37 -2.12
CA GLY A 141 -15.32 -10.46 -0.80
C GLY A 141 -16.38 -10.48 0.31
N ILE A 142 -16.20 -11.38 1.29
CA ILE A 142 -16.95 -11.33 2.56
C ILE A 142 -15.95 -10.79 3.59
N VAL A 143 -15.97 -9.49 3.80
CA VAL A 143 -14.98 -8.79 4.61
C VAL A 143 -15.66 -7.86 5.61
N GLY A 144 -15.00 -7.58 6.74
CA GLY A 144 -15.42 -6.53 7.66
C GLY A 144 -14.88 -5.19 7.16
N VAL A 145 -15.78 -4.22 6.96
CA VAL A 145 -15.40 -2.84 6.65
C VAL A 145 -15.65 -2.00 7.89
N PRO A 146 -14.67 -1.24 8.40
CA PRO A 146 -14.92 -0.33 9.50
C PRO A 146 -16.03 0.66 9.14
N TRP A 147 -17.06 0.74 9.97
CA TRP A 147 -18.18 1.63 9.70
C TRP A 147 -17.77 3.11 9.63
N GLN A 148 -16.68 3.47 10.29
CA GLN A 148 -16.12 4.81 10.27
C GLN A 148 -15.72 5.26 8.86
N ASP A 149 -15.21 4.34 8.06
CA ASP A 149 -14.73 4.64 6.71
C ASP A 149 -15.89 4.81 5.72
N ILE A 150 -16.98 4.07 5.94
CA ILE A 150 -18.15 4.10 5.07
C ILE A 150 -19.26 5.04 5.56
N ALA A 151 -19.19 5.58 6.78
CA ALA A 151 -20.15 6.56 7.28
C ALA A 151 -20.04 7.88 6.53
N LYS A 152 -21.19 8.53 6.21
CA LYS A 152 -21.19 9.90 5.68
C LYS A 152 -20.61 10.89 6.68
N ASN A 153 -20.92 10.68 7.95
CA ASN A 153 -20.34 11.41 9.07
C ASN A 153 -20.11 10.43 10.24
N PRO A 154 -18.85 10.09 10.56
CA PRO A 154 -18.56 9.20 11.68
C PRO A 154 -19.04 9.70 13.04
N ALA A 155 -19.23 11.01 13.22
CA ALA A 155 -19.73 11.60 14.45
C ALA A 155 -21.28 11.57 14.54
N ASP A 156 -21.98 11.34 13.43
CA ASP A 156 -23.45 11.31 13.37
C ASP A 156 -23.95 10.25 12.38
N LEU A 157 -24.11 9.03 12.83
CA LEU A 157 -24.57 7.89 12.02
C LEU A 157 -26.00 8.01 11.49
N LYS A 158 -26.80 8.98 11.97
CA LYS A 158 -28.14 9.24 11.43
C LYS A 158 -28.11 9.72 9.98
N GLN A 159 -26.98 10.25 9.53
CA GLN A 159 -26.75 10.63 8.14
C GLN A 159 -26.55 9.42 7.20
N GLY A 160 -26.46 8.23 7.77
CA GLY A 160 -26.31 6.99 7.03
C GLY A 160 -24.90 6.76 6.47
N PHE A 161 -24.82 5.88 5.47
CA PHE A 161 -23.56 5.45 4.85
C PHE A 161 -23.42 6.01 3.44
N LYS A 162 -22.17 6.14 3.01
CA LYS A 162 -21.80 6.53 1.64
C LYS A 162 -22.30 5.47 0.64
N ASN A 163 -22.78 5.91 -0.48
CA ASN A 163 -23.10 5.03 -1.61
C ASN A 163 -21.83 4.74 -2.45
N ALA A 164 -21.93 3.85 -3.45
CA ALA A 164 -20.81 3.45 -4.29
C ALA A 164 -20.12 4.64 -4.99
N THR A 165 -20.90 5.63 -5.44
CA THR A 165 -20.34 6.83 -6.08
C THR A 165 -19.58 7.71 -5.08
N GLU A 166 -20.10 7.87 -3.87
CA GLU A 166 -19.44 8.62 -2.81
C GLU A 166 -18.17 7.91 -2.31
N LEU A 167 -18.16 6.58 -2.31
CA LEU A 167 -17.00 5.77 -1.94
C LEU A 167 -15.88 5.82 -3.00
N ALA A 168 -16.25 5.92 -4.28
CA ALA A 168 -15.31 6.01 -5.39
C ALA A 168 -14.66 7.41 -5.52
N GLN A 169 -15.05 8.39 -4.70
CA GLN A 169 -14.41 9.70 -4.73
C GLN A 169 -13.09 9.68 -3.92
N PRO A 170 -12.01 10.20 -4.49
CA PRO A 170 -10.77 10.38 -3.74
C PRO A 170 -11.02 11.31 -2.53
N ASN A 171 -10.23 11.11 -1.49
CA ASN A 171 -10.27 12.00 -0.32
C ASN A 171 -9.77 13.42 -0.70
N ALA A 172 -9.82 14.35 0.25
CA ALA A 172 -9.40 15.74 0.04
C ALA A 172 -7.93 15.89 -0.43
N ASN A 173 -7.11 14.85 -0.30
CA ASN A 173 -5.72 14.81 -0.74
C ASN A 173 -5.56 14.11 -2.12
N GLY A 174 -6.65 13.75 -2.79
CA GLY A 174 -6.62 13.04 -4.07
C GLY A 174 -6.26 11.56 -3.96
N ILE A 175 -6.27 11.00 -2.75
CA ILE A 175 -5.96 9.60 -2.49
C ILE A 175 -7.27 8.81 -2.47
N ASP A 176 -7.32 7.71 -3.23
CA ASP A 176 -8.46 6.79 -3.20
C ASP A 176 -8.67 6.27 -1.77
N THR A 177 -9.91 6.32 -1.33
CA THR A 177 -10.29 5.85 0.02
C THR A 177 -10.44 4.34 0.08
N TRP A 178 -10.26 3.63 -1.04
CA TRP A 178 -10.42 2.17 -1.18
C TRP A 178 -9.30 1.56 -2.01
#